data_eefa2a1ab0398f684a0e3e47cd024c7f
#
_entry.id   eefa2a1ab0398f684a0e3e47cd024c7f
#
_cell.length_a   1.000
_cell.length_b   1.000
_cell.length_c   1.000
_cell.angle_alpha   90.00
_cell.angle_beta   90.00
_cell.angle_gamma   90.00
#
_symmetry.space_group_name_H-M   'P 1'
#
loop_
_entity.id
_entity.type
_entity.pdbx_description
1 polymer ?
#
loop_
_entity_poly.entity_id
_entity_poly.type
_entity_poly.pdbx_seq_one_letter_code
_entity_poly.pdbx_strand_id
1 'polypeptide(L)'
;MYKRQVEGVTEFLPVSSTGHMIIVGHMLGFDGPAADIFDVFVQLGAILSVIFIYKERFARFFTKEGWQADKGLSVWHVAVGIVPVMGVAFFAYKYIKEYLFSPFTVAIGLVLGALLMMYAEYKTKDNQAELLDDLDKISLKQAALVGAFQLLSLWPGFSRSGSTLAGGLLVGLKRETAANYTFLIAVPLMFV
;
A
#
# COMPACT_ATOMS: atom_id res chain seq x y z
N MET A 1 -7.21 -23.06 -4.23
CA MET A 1 -8.15 -22.60 -3.19
C MET A 1 -7.41 -21.83 -2.09
N TYR A 2 -6.37 -22.37 -1.47
CA TYR A 2 -5.64 -21.77 -0.34
C TYR A 2 -4.97 -20.41 -0.66
N LYS A 3 -4.30 -20.26 -1.80
CA LYS A 3 -3.66 -18.97 -2.17
C LYS A 3 -4.66 -17.80 -2.16
N ARG A 4 -5.90 -17.96 -2.63
CA ARG A 4 -6.93 -16.90 -2.58
C ARG A 4 -7.30 -16.50 -1.16
N GLN A 5 -7.32 -17.44 -0.24
CA GLN A 5 -7.61 -17.18 1.18
C GLN A 5 -6.45 -16.43 1.83
N VAL A 6 -5.22 -16.84 1.51
CA VAL A 6 -4.00 -16.16 1.98
C VAL A 6 -4.01 -14.70 1.49
N GLU A 7 -4.23 -14.46 0.20
CA GLU A 7 -4.29 -13.12 -0.36
C GLU A 7 -5.39 -12.29 0.31
N GLY A 8 -6.64 -12.81 0.39
CA GLY A 8 -7.76 -12.09 0.98
C GLY A 8 -7.55 -11.69 2.45
N VAL A 9 -6.75 -12.46 3.20
CA VAL A 9 -6.40 -12.13 4.59
C VAL A 9 -5.21 -11.19 4.66
N THR A 10 -4.18 -11.40 3.84
CA THR A 10 -2.89 -10.71 4.01
C THR A 10 -2.78 -9.41 3.22
N GLU A 11 -3.59 -9.18 2.17
CA GLU A 11 -3.53 -7.96 1.37
C GLU A 11 -3.91 -6.71 2.17
N PHE A 12 -4.89 -6.84 3.07
CA PHE A 12 -5.35 -5.73 3.92
C PHE A 12 -4.53 -5.56 5.20
N LEU A 13 -3.70 -6.54 5.53
CA LEU A 13 -2.79 -6.45 6.66
C LEU A 13 -1.40 -5.94 6.20
N PRO A 14 -0.67 -5.22 7.07
CA PRO A 14 0.65 -4.68 6.72
C PRO A 14 1.76 -5.77 6.81
N VAL A 15 1.54 -6.94 6.19
CA VAL A 15 2.38 -8.14 6.35
C VAL A 15 2.95 -8.68 5.03
N SER A 16 2.78 -7.94 3.92
CA SER A 16 3.22 -8.35 2.58
C SER A 16 2.50 -9.60 2.03
N SER A 17 1.33 -9.41 1.43
CA SER A 17 0.57 -10.47 0.75
C SER A 17 1.41 -11.20 -0.31
N THR A 18 2.16 -10.45 -1.12
CA THR A 18 3.06 -11.00 -2.13
C THR A 18 4.08 -11.97 -1.53
N GLY A 19 4.70 -11.60 -0.40
CA GLY A 19 5.64 -12.50 0.30
C GLY A 19 4.97 -13.79 0.75
N HIS A 20 3.78 -13.70 1.32
CA HIS A 20 3.00 -14.88 1.73
C HIS A 20 2.55 -15.74 0.55
N MET A 21 2.14 -15.13 -0.57
CA MET A 21 1.73 -15.84 -1.79
C MET A 21 2.89 -16.62 -2.41
N ILE A 22 4.10 -16.06 -2.40
CA ILE A 22 5.32 -16.74 -2.86
C ILE A 22 5.61 -17.97 -1.99
N ILE A 23 5.62 -17.80 -0.65
CA ILE A 23 5.90 -18.87 0.30
C ILE A 23 4.86 -20.01 0.15
N VAL A 24 3.57 -19.67 0.16
CA VAL A 24 2.48 -20.65 0.05
C VAL A 24 2.46 -21.31 -1.34
N GLY A 25 2.78 -20.54 -2.41
CA GLY A 25 2.93 -21.09 -3.75
C GLY A 25 3.97 -22.19 -3.78
N HIS A 26 5.15 -21.90 -3.24
CA HIS A 26 6.25 -22.85 -3.17
C HIS A 26 5.89 -24.11 -2.33
N MET A 27 5.26 -23.92 -1.17
CA MET A 27 4.82 -25.03 -0.31
C MET A 27 3.77 -25.94 -0.98
N LEU A 28 2.95 -25.38 -1.88
CA LEU A 28 1.92 -26.12 -2.60
C LEU A 28 2.40 -26.69 -3.95
N GLY A 29 3.65 -26.44 -4.34
CA GLY A 29 4.18 -26.81 -5.66
C GLY A 29 3.44 -26.09 -6.81
N PHE A 30 2.90 -24.90 -6.54
CA PHE A 30 2.17 -24.08 -7.51
C PHE A 30 3.00 -22.83 -7.83
N ASP A 31 4.00 -23.01 -8.68
CA ASP A 31 4.95 -22.01 -9.13
C ASP A 31 4.91 -21.84 -10.65
N GLY A 32 5.54 -20.80 -11.15
CA GLY A 32 5.70 -20.54 -12.58
C GLY A 32 4.64 -19.59 -13.17
N PRO A 33 4.62 -19.41 -14.51
CA PRO A 33 3.82 -18.36 -15.17
C PRO A 33 2.31 -18.40 -14.87
N ALA A 34 1.76 -19.62 -14.67
CA ALA A 34 0.35 -19.75 -14.31
C ALA A 34 0.06 -19.28 -12.89
N ALA A 35 1.00 -19.45 -11.95
CA ALA A 35 0.90 -18.94 -10.60
C ALA A 35 0.98 -17.41 -10.58
N ASP A 36 1.89 -16.81 -11.35
CA ASP A 36 2.03 -15.37 -11.45
C ASP A 36 0.75 -14.71 -11.97
N ILE A 37 0.16 -15.25 -13.04
CA ILE A 37 -1.11 -14.78 -13.59
C ILE A 37 -2.23 -14.91 -12.54
N PHE A 38 -2.29 -16.04 -11.85
CA PHE A 38 -3.29 -16.28 -10.81
C PHE A 38 -3.16 -15.25 -9.66
N ASP A 39 -1.95 -14.95 -9.23
CA ASP A 39 -1.68 -14.01 -8.14
C ASP A 39 -2.15 -12.59 -8.53
N VAL A 40 -1.90 -12.15 -9.77
CA VAL A 40 -2.43 -10.87 -10.30
C VAL A 40 -3.96 -10.84 -10.28
N PHE A 41 -4.63 -11.90 -10.74
CA PHE A 41 -6.11 -11.94 -10.74
C PHE A 41 -6.71 -11.92 -9.34
N VAL A 42 -6.07 -12.58 -8.38
CA VAL A 42 -6.57 -12.60 -6.99
C VAL A 42 -6.37 -11.24 -6.32
N GLN A 43 -5.26 -10.55 -6.59
CA GLN A 43 -5.03 -9.16 -6.17
C GLN A 43 -6.07 -8.20 -6.74
N LEU A 44 -6.41 -8.33 -8.03
CA LEU A 44 -7.50 -7.54 -8.62
C LEU A 44 -8.83 -7.76 -7.91
N GLY A 45 -9.12 -9.01 -7.49
CA GLY A 45 -10.31 -9.32 -6.69
C GLY A 45 -10.33 -8.59 -5.33
N ALA A 46 -9.18 -8.53 -4.66
CA ALA A 46 -9.04 -7.79 -3.40
C ALA A 46 -9.28 -6.28 -3.61
N ILE A 47 -8.73 -5.70 -4.68
CA ILE A 47 -8.90 -4.28 -5.02
C ILE A 47 -10.35 -3.93 -5.36
N LEU A 48 -11.08 -4.79 -6.06
CA LEU A 48 -12.50 -4.58 -6.32
C LEU A 48 -13.31 -4.46 -5.04
N SER A 49 -12.95 -5.19 -3.98
CA SER A 49 -13.60 -5.06 -2.68
C SER A 49 -13.37 -3.67 -2.04
N VAL A 50 -12.18 -3.11 -2.20
CA VAL A 50 -11.87 -1.73 -1.75
C VAL A 50 -12.71 -0.71 -2.52
N ILE A 51 -12.81 -0.84 -3.84
CA ILE A 51 -13.66 0.05 -4.65
C ILE A 51 -15.12 0.00 -4.16
N PHE A 52 -15.62 -1.19 -3.85
CA PHE A 52 -16.98 -1.35 -3.35
C PHE A 52 -17.18 -0.71 -1.98
N ILE A 53 -16.25 -0.90 -1.05
CA ILE A 53 -16.31 -0.33 0.31
C ILE A 53 -16.22 1.20 0.26
N TYR A 54 -15.32 1.74 -0.56
CA TYR A 54 -15.06 3.18 -0.68
C TYR A 54 -15.77 3.84 -1.88
N LYS A 55 -16.83 3.21 -2.43
CA LYS A 55 -17.53 3.66 -3.65
C LYS A 55 -17.92 5.15 -3.63
N GLU A 56 -18.34 5.66 -2.48
CA GLU A 56 -18.74 7.07 -2.34
C GLU A 56 -17.53 8.01 -2.45
N ARG A 57 -16.38 7.60 -1.90
CA ARG A 57 -15.13 8.36 -2.02
C ARG A 57 -14.63 8.36 -3.47
N PHE A 58 -14.68 7.21 -4.15
CA PHE A 58 -14.32 7.14 -5.57
C PHE A 58 -15.29 7.93 -6.45
N ALA A 59 -16.60 7.86 -6.19
CA ALA A 59 -17.60 8.66 -6.92
C ALA A 59 -17.34 10.17 -6.79
N ARG A 60 -16.92 10.63 -5.59
CA ARG A 60 -16.57 12.04 -5.35
C ARG A 60 -15.40 12.51 -6.23
N PHE A 61 -14.42 11.67 -6.54
CA PHE A 61 -13.30 12.03 -7.41
C PHE A 61 -13.72 12.39 -8.84
N PHE A 62 -14.91 11.97 -9.29
CA PHE A 62 -15.48 12.35 -10.59
C PHE A 62 -16.31 13.63 -10.53
N THR A 63 -16.47 14.25 -9.37
CA THR A 63 -17.17 15.53 -9.21
C THR A 63 -16.20 16.71 -9.24
N LYS A 64 -16.73 17.93 -9.46
CA LYS A 64 -15.91 19.15 -9.40
C LYS A 64 -15.26 19.35 -8.02
N GLU A 65 -15.91 18.95 -6.96
CA GLU A 65 -15.39 19.04 -5.59
C GLU A 65 -14.20 18.10 -5.34
N GLY A 66 -14.21 16.92 -5.95
CA GLY A 66 -13.12 15.96 -5.85
C GLY A 66 -11.80 16.44 -6.45
N TRP A 67 -11.81 17.51 -7.25
CA TRP A 67 -10.62 18.17 -7.81
C TRP A 67 -10.13 19.37 -6.99
N GLN A 68 -10.85 19.76 -5.93
CA GLN A 68 -10.52 20.91 -5.08
C GLN A 68 -9.87 20.39 -3.78
N ALA A 69 -8.57 20.64 -3.65
CA ALA A 69 -7.79 20.14 -2.50
C ALA A 69 -8.14 20.81 -1.16
N ASP A 70 -8.81 21.94 -1.19
CA ASP A 70 -9.27 22.71 -0.04
C ASP A 70 -10.63 22.22 0.51
N LYS A 71 -11.34 21.38 -0.23
CA LYS A 71 -12.65 20.83 0.17
C LYS A 71 -12.59 19.40 0.72
N GLY A 72 -11.41 18.90 1.04
CA GLY A 72 -11.18 17.57 1.59
C GLY A 72 -10.29 16.71 0.71
N LEU A 73 -10.35 15.39 0.93
CA LEU A 73 -9.55 14.45 0.14
C LEU A 73 -9.91 14.54 -1.34
N SER A 74 -8.93 14.87 -2.16
CA SER A 74 -9.10 15.13 -3.60
C SER A 74 -8.22 14.21 -4.45
N VAL A 75 -8.46 14.23 -5.77
CA VAL A 75 -7.62 13.55 -6.76
C VAL A 75 -6.14 13.93 -6.62
N TRP A 76 -5.83 15.17 -6.23
CA TRP A 76 -4.45 15.63 -6.02
C TRP A 76 -3.76 14.93 -4.86
N HIS A 77 -4.47 14.63 -3.77
CA HIS A 77 -3.92 13.84 -2.66
C HIS A 77 -3.56 12.43 -3.11
N VAL A 78 -4.42 11.82 -3.93
CA VAL A 78 -4.14 10.50 -4.52
C VAL A 78 -2.96 10.58 -5.49
N ALA A 79 -2.93 11.58 -6.37
CA ALA A 79 -1.87 11.76 -7.36
C ALA A 79 -0.49 11.91 -6.70
N VAL A 80 -0.34 12.82 -5.71
CA VAL A 80 0.95 13.00 -5.01
C VAL A 80 1.36 11.78 -4.19
N GLY A 81 0.40 10.95 -3.78
CA GLY A 81 0.66 9.68 -3.10
C GLY A 81 1.19 8.58 -4.02
N ILE A 82 0.82 8.58 -5.32
CA ILE A 82 1.17 7.48 -6.24
C ILE A 82 2.20 7.86 -7.31
N VAL A 83 2.19 9.10 -7.82
CA VAL A 83 3.07 9.52 -8.92
C VAL A 83 4.56 9.30 -8.61
N PRO A 84 5.07 9.60 -7.40
CA PRO A 84 6.48 9.36 -7.09
C PRO A 84 6.87 7.89 -7.22
N VAL A 85 6.07 6.97 -6.68
CA VAL A 85 6.37 5.53 -6.73
C VAL A 85 6.25 4.99 -8.14
N MET A 86 5.26 5.42 -8.92
CA MET A 86 5.12 5.04 -10.33
C MET A 86 6.33 5.50 -11.15
N GLY A 87 6.75 6.75 -10.96
CA GLY A 87 7.93 7.28 -11.64
C GLY A 87 9.19 6.47 -11.33
N VAL A 88 9.48 6.24 -10.06
CA VAL A 88 10.66 5.44 -9.67
C VAL A 88 10.52 4.00 -10.15
N ALA A 89 9.35 3.38 -10.02
CA ALA A 89 9.10 2.02 -10.50
C ALA A 89 9.40 1.90 -12.00
N PHE A 90 8.92 2.84 -12.81
CA PHE A 90 9.13 2.82 -14.27
C PHE A 90 10.62 2.85 -14.64
N PHE A 91 11.41 3.73 -14.02
CA PHE A 91 12.84 3.84 -14.33
C PHE A 91 13.68 2.74 -13.67
N ALA A 92 13.30 2.27 -12.48
CA ALA A 92 14.06 1.32 -11.70
C ALA A 92 13.63 -0.14 -11.90
N TYR A 93 12.55 -0.42 -12.64
CA TYR A 93 11.97 -1.76 -12.79
C TYR A 93 12.99 -2.85 -13.11
N LYS A 94 13.87 -2.60 -14.07
CA LYS A 94 14.88 -3.57 -14.49
C LYS A 94 15.85 -3.91 -13.35
N TYR A 95 16.34 -2.90 -12.63
CA TYR A 95 17.25 -3.08 -11.51
C TYR A 95 16.57 -3.76 -10.31
N ILE A 96 15.33 -3.36 -10.00
CA ILE A 96 14.53 -3.96 -8.93
C ILE A 96 14.36 -5.46 -9.21
N LYS A 97 13.96 -5.83 -10.43
CA LYS A 97 13.74 -7.22 -10.82
C LYS A 97 15.02 -8.04 -10.79
N GLU A 98 16.14 -7.47 -11.19
CA GLU A 98 17.43 -8.18 -11.25
C GLU A 98 18.05 -8.40 -9.87
N TYR A 99 17.99 -7.40 -8.97
CA TYR A 99 18.75 -7.44 -7.72
C TYR A 99 17.89 -7.73 -6.48
N LEU A 100 16.59 -7.42 -6.48
CA LEU A 100 15.75 -7.48 -5.29
C LEU A 100 14.75 -8.66 -5.27
N PHE A 101 14.64 -9.44 -6.35
CA PHE A 101 13.69 -10.56 -6.44
C PHE A 101 14.30 -11.91 -6.03
N SER A 102 15.24 -11.93 -5.10
CA SER A 102 15.72 -13.19 -4.51
C SER A 102 15.00 -13.50 -3.20
N PRO A 103 14.87 -14.78 -2.81
CA PRO A 103 14.27 -15.14 -1.51
C PRO A 103 14.95 -14.47 -0.31
N PHE A 104 16.27 -14.27 -0.39
CA PHE A 104 17.04 -13.62 0.66
C PHE A 104 16.71 -12.12 0.77
N THR A 105 16.66 -11.40 -0.35
CA THR A 105 16.32 -9.97 -0.36
C THR A 105 14.87 -9.74 0.05
N VAL A 106 13.94 -10.63 -0.34
CA VAL A 106 12.53 -10.60 0.12
C VAL A 106 12.44 -10.77 1.63
N ALA A 107 13.19 -11.72 2.21
CA ALA A 107 13.23 -11.90 3.66
C ALA A 107 13.76 -10.66 4.40
N ILE A 108 14.80 -10.01 3.87
CA ILE A 108 15.30 -8.74 4.42
C ILE A 108 14.20 -7.67 4.34
N GLY A 109 13.51 -7.54 3.20
CA GLY A 109 12.42 -6.60 3.03
C GLY A 109 11.29 -6.80 4.05
N LEU A 110 10.90 -8.06 4.34
CA LEU A 110 9.92 -8.41 5.36
C LEU A 110 10.36 -7.94 6.76
N VAL A 111 11.61 -8.20 7.14
CA VAL A 111 12.15 -7.79 8.44
C VAL A 111 12.21 -6.27 8.56
N LEU A 112 12.73 -5.57 7.55
CA LEU A 112 12.83 -4.12 7.56
C LEU A 112 11.44 -3.46 7.59
N GLY A 113 10.48 -4.00 6.84
CA GLY A 113 9.09 -3.54 6.85
C GLY A 113 8.43 -3.71 8.23
N ALA A 114 8.64 -4.85 8.88
CA ALA A 114 8.18 -5.09 10.24
C ALA A 114 8.81 -4.12 11.25
N LEU A 115 10.12 -3.89 11.18
CA LEU A 115 10.83 -2.94 12.04
C LEU A 115 10.33 -1.50 11.84
N LEU A 116 10.09 -1.08 10.59
CA LEU A 116 9.51 0.23 10.30
C LEU A 116 8.13 0.37 10.94
N MET A 117 7.28 -0.64 10.80
CA MET A 117 5.93 -0.62 11.34
C MET A 117 5.96 -0.54 12.89
N MET A 118 6.79 -1.37 13.53
CA MET A 118 6.98 -1.34 14.99
C MET A 118 7.50 0.03 15.45
N TYR A 119 8.46 0.62 14.74
CA TYR A 119 8.97 1.95 15.05
C TYR A 119 7.89 3.03 14.93
N ALA A 120 7.09 3.01 13.85
CA ALA A 120 6.02 3.96 13.66
C ALA A 120 4.97 3.87 14.77
N GLU A 121 4.55 2.67 15.15
CA GLU A 121 3.60 2.46 16.24
C GLU A 121 4.18 2.90 17.60
N TYR A 122 5.43 2.54 17.88
CA TYR A 122 6.08 2.98 19.11
C TYR A 122 6.16 4.51 19.21
N LYS A 123 6.54 5.17 18.12
CA LYS A 123 6.69 6.63 18.08
C LYS A 123 5.37 7.38 18.29
N THR A 124 4.26 6.81 17.87
CA THR A 124 2.94 7.46 17.91
C THR A 124 2.08 7.01 19.10
N LYS A 125 2.55 6.04 19.88
CA LYS A 125 1.77 5.43 20.97
C LYS A 125 1.28 6.45 21.99
N ASP A 126 2.14 7.34 22.42
CA ASP A 126 1.87 8.26 23.53
C ASP A 126 1.15 9.57 23.07
N ASN A 127 1.11 9.84 21.77
CA ASN A 127 0.58 11.08 21.20
C ASN A 127 -0.72 10.87 20.39
N GLN A 128 -1.49 9.83 20.68
CA GLN A 128 -2.69 9.47 19.92
C GLN A 128 -3.76 10.59 19.82
N ALA A 129 -3.82 11.46 20.83
CA ALA A 129 -4.78 12.59 20.86
C ALA A 129 -4.42 13.71 19.86
N GLU A 130 -3.14 13.82 19.47
CA GLU A 130 -2.65 14.86 18.55
C GLU A 130 -2.69 14.42 17.09
N LEU A 131 -2.95 13.11 16.83
CA LEU A 131 -2.96 12.56 15.49
C LEU A 131 -4.25 12.94 14.75
N LEU A 132 -4.12 13.22 13.46
CA LEU A 132 -5.23 13.56 12.59
C LEU A 132 -6.15 12.38 12.37
N ASP A 133 -7.42 12.55 12.75
CA ASP A 133 -8.49 11.52 12.70
C ASP A 133 -9.43 11.67 11.51
N ASP A 134 -9.26 12.69 10.70
CA ASP A 134 -10.16 13.01 9.60
C ASP A 134 -9.43 12.91 8.25
N LEU A 135 -9.90 11.99 7.41
CA LEU A 135 -9.32 11.74 6.09
C LEU A 135 -9.44 12.97 5.16
N ASP A 136 -10.48 13.77 5.33
CA ASP A 136 -10.71 14.97 4.52
C ASP A 136 -9.84 16.16 4.95
N LYS A 137 -9.13 16.05 6.06
CA LYS A 137 -8.18 17.05 6.55
C LYS A 137 -6.71 16.72 6.27
N ILE A 138 -6.44 15.61 5.59
CA ILE A 138 -5.07 15.28 5.16
C ILE A 138 -4.56 16.40 4.25
N SER A 139 -3.39 16.92 4.57
CA SER A 139 -2.72 17.91 3.72
C SER A 139 -2.01 17.24 2.54
N LEU A 140 -1.84 17.97 1.43
CA LEU A 140 -1.05 17.49 0.29
C LEU A 140 0.39 17.11 0.69
N LYS A 141 0.97 17.81 1.68
CA LYS A 141 2.29 17.48 2.21
C LYS A 141 2.30 16.12 2.90
N GLN A 142 1.32 15.82 3.75
CA GLN A 142 1.20 14.50 4.38
C GLN A 142 0.98 13.42 3.33
N ALA A 143 0.09 13.65 2.35
CA ALA A 143 -0.16 12.74 1.25
C ALA A 143 1.12 12.44 0.44
N ALA A 144 1.92 13.46 0.10
CA ALA A 144 3.18 13.30 -0.60
C ALA A 144 4.23 12.54 0.23
N LEU A 145 4.30 12.79 1.54
CA LEU A 145 5.20 12.07 2.44
C LEU A 145 4.81 10.59 2.55
N VAL A 146 3.51 10.27 2.66
CA VAL A 146 3.05 8.86 2.61
C VAL A 146 3.43 8.22 1.27
N GLY A 147 3.29 8.95 0.15
CA GLY A 147 3.78 8.52 -1.16
C GLY A 147 5.30 8.27 -1.20
N ALA A 148 6.08 9.08 -0.49
CA ALA A 148 7.51 8.86 -0.36
C ALA A 148 7.83 7.57 0.43
N PHE A 149 7.11 7.30 1.53
CA PHE A 149 7.22 6.02 2.23
C PHE A 149 6.82 4.83 1.35
N GLN A 150 5.87 5.02 0.42
CA GLN A 150 5.47 3.98 -0.52
C GLN A 150 6.62 3.54 -1.45
N LEU A 151 7.64 4.36 -1.70
CA LEU A 151 8.85 3.97 -2.44
C LEU A 151 9.55 2.74 -1.84
N LEU A 152 9.47 2.56 -0.52
CA LEU A 152 10.04 1.40 0.16
C LEU A 152 9.39 0.09 -0.30
N SER A 153 8.13 0.13 -0.73
CA SER A 153 7.41 -1.04 -1.24
C SER A 153 7.89 -1.53 -2.61
N LEU A 154 8.73 -0.76 -3.30
CA LEU A 154 9.43 -1.23 -4.49
C LEU A 154 10.44 -2.34 -4.18
N TRP A 155 10.85 -2.44 -2.94
CA TRP A 155 11.61 -3.60 -2.47
C TRP A 155 10.64 -4.74 -2.15
N PRO A 156 10.71 -5.88 -2.88
CA PRO A 156 9.85 -7.03 -2.63
C PRO A 156 9.96 -7.52 -1.18
N GLY A 157 8.82 -7.81 -0.57
CA GLY A 157 8.76 -8.17 0.85
C GLY A 157 8.48 -7.02 1.80
N PHE A 158 8.79 -5.76 1.42
CA PHE A 158 8.64 -4.61 2.33
C PHE A 158 7.19 -4.23 2.64
N SER A 159 6.20 -4.84 2.04
CA SER A 159 4.77 -4.52 2.18
C SER A 159 4.38 -3.09 1.80
N ARG A 160 3.60 -2.95 0.74
CA ARG A 160 3.08 -1.65 0.31
C ARG A 160 2.17 -1.04 1.40
N SER A 161 1.20 -1.80 1.88
CA SER A 161 0.29 -1.34 2.94
C SER A 161 1.03 -1.04 4.24
N GLY A 162 2.07 -1.82 4.58
CA GLY A 162 2.93 -1.56 5.73
C GLY A 162 3.70 -0.25 5.61
N SER A 163 4.33 0.00 4.46
CA SER A 163 5.10 1.23 4.21
C SER A 163 4.22 2.48 4.28
N THR A 164 3.06 2.46 3.63
CA THR A 164 2.15 3.62 3.59
C THR A 164 1.46 3.83 4.94
N LEU A 165 1.10 2.76 5.64
CA LEU A 165 0.52 2.85 6.99
C LEU A 165 1.54 3.41 7.99
N ALA A 166 2.77 2.89 8.00
CA ALA A 166 3.85 3.41 8.83
C ALA A 166 4.15 4.88 8.51
N GLY A 167 4.24 5.21 7.21
CA GLY A 167 4.40 6.59 6.75
C GLY A 167 3.28 7.49 7.23
N GLY A 168 2.02 7.05 7.14
CA GLY A 168 0.85 7.78 7.63
C GLY A 168 0.94 8.08 9.13
N LEU A 169 1.29 7.07 9.94
CA LEU A 169 1.51 7.26 11.38
C LEU A 169 2.61 8.30 11.65
N LEU A 170 3.76 8.17 10.99
CA LEU A 170 4.91 9.05 11.21
C LEU A 170 4.68 10.50 10.75
N VAL A 171 3.76 10.74 9.82
CA VAL A 171 3.36 12.10 9.40
C VAL A 171 2.19 12.66 10.20
N GLY A 172 1.77 11.97 11.27
CA GLY A 172 0.77 12.46 12.21
C GLY A 172 -0.67 12.08 11.90
N LEU A 173 -0.91 11.01 11.12
CA LEU A 173 -2.25 10.46 10.91
C LEU A 173 -2.57 9.41 11.98
N LYS A 174 -3.81 9.33 12.44
CA LYS A 174 -4.28 8.17 13.21
C LYS A 174 -4.23 6.90 12.35
N ARG A 175 -4.08 5.75 13.00
CA ARG A 175 -3.99 4.45 12.34
C ARG A 175 -5.13 4.21 11.35
N GLU A 176 -6.36 4.52 11.74
CA GLU A 176 -7.53 4.36 10.89
C GLU A 176 -7.47 5.27 9.65
N THR A 177 -7.14 6.55 9.84
CA THR A 177 -6.99 7.53 8.77
C THR A 177 -5.86 7.13 7.80
N ALA A 178 -4.73 6.69 8.34
CA ALA A 178 -3.59 6.20 7.55
C ALA A 178 -3.96 4.93 6.75
N ALA A 179 -4.70 3.99 7.35
CA ALA A 179 -5.17 2.79 6.68
C ALA A 179 -6.18 3.13 5.55
N ASN A 180 -7.15 3.99 5.83
CA ASN A 180 -8.12 4.44 4.84
C ASN A 180 -7.44 5.12 3.64
N TYR A 181 -6.46 5.99 3.89
CA TYR A 181 -5.69 6.62 2.83
C TYR A 181 -4.86 5.61 2.04
N THR A 182 -4.20 4.67 2.72
CA THR A 182 -3.44 3.56 2.12
C THR A 182 -4.30 2.76 1.13
N PHE A 183 -5.53 2.40 1.51
CA PHE A 183 -6.43 1.66 0.63
C PHE A 183 -6.90 2.48 -0.58
N LEU A 184 -7.16 3.77 -0.38
CA LEU A 184 -7.57 4.64 -1.49
C LEU A 184 -6.48 4.83 -2.55
N ILE A 185 -5.22 5.00 -2.13
CA ILE A 185 -4.10 5.13 -3.09
C ILE A 185 -3.69 3.77 -3.70
N ALA A 186 -4.02 2.66 -3.05
CA ALA A 186 -3.74 1.32 -3.56
C ALA A 186 -4.50 1.02 -4.85
N VAL A 187 -5.77 1.44 -4.92
CA VAL A 187 -6.64 1.15 -6.07
C VAL A 187 -6.02 1.62 -7.40
N PRO A 188 -5.76 2.92 -7.61
CA PRO A 188 -5.20 3.36 -8.89
C PRO A 188 -3.80 2.79 -9.16
N LEU A 189 -3.00 2.54 -8.11
CA LEU A 189 -1.65 2.00 -8.27
C LEU A 189 -1.66 0.56 -8.79
N MET A 190 -2.64 -0.26 -8.46
CA MET A 190 -2.71 -1.66 -8.88
C MET A 190 -3.32 -1.85 -10.28
N PHE A 191 -3.84 -0.78 -10.89
CA PHE A 191 -4.29 -0.79 -12.29
C PHE A 191 -3.21 -0.33 -13.28
N VAL A 192 -2.03 0.00 -12.82
CA VAL A 192 -0.87 0.44 -13.61
C VAL A 192 0.22 -0.61 -13.61
#